data_112457d0189d07ad69d47ea6de85c917
#
_entry.id   112457d0189d07ad69d47ea6de85c917
#
_cell.length_a   1.000
_cell.length_b   1.000
_cell.length_c   1.000
_cell.angle_alpha   90.00
_cell.angle_beta   90.00
_cell.angle_gamma   90.00
#
_symmetry.space_group_name_H-M   'P 1'
#
loop_
_entity.id
_entity.type
_entity.pdbx_description
1 polymer ?
#
loop_
_entity_poly.entity_id
_entity_poly.type
_entity_poly.pdbx_seq_one_letter_code
_entity_poly.pdbx_strand_id
1 'polypeptide(L)'
;MESSAISLFFSMLRRQAPDADPVQKEYLINLIDSPGHIDFSSEVSTASRLCDGAVVLVDAVEGVCSQTVTVLRQTWVEQLRPILVINKIDRLVSELKMSPSEAYAHLSRLLEQVNAVIGSFYQGERMEEDLQWRERMEDRINASAAKDKDRSKKQEQDDDSINVNAEAAEFEEADDEDLYFAPEKNNVIFCSAVDGWAFTIRQFASLYEKKLGIKRSVLEKVLWGDYYLDPKTKRVLGQKHLKGRALKPMFVQLVLDSIWAAYEATTGGGKGKGYVDSGGSDNS
;
A
#
# COMPACT_ATOMS: atom_id res chain seq x y z
N MET A 1 20.86 -15.33 -14.83
CA MET A 1 19.64 -15.84 -14.16
C MET A 1 18.49 -15.48 -15.07
N GLU A 2 17.70 -16.45 -15.48
CA GLU A 2 16.52 -16.22 -16.35
C GLU A 2 15.29 -16.04 -15.47
N SER A 3 14.31 -15.27 -15.97
CA SER A 3 13.01 -15.16 -15.32
C SER A 3 12.28 -16.51 -15.35
N SER A 4 11.65 -16.90 -14.27
CA SER A 4 10.88 -18.14 -14.19
C SER A 4 9.39 -17.85 -14.03
N ALA A 5 8.54 -18.61 -14.69
CA ALA A 5 7.09 -18.47 -14.61
C ALA A 5 6.47 -19.72 -13.98
N ILE A 6 5.57 -19.50 -13.02
CA ILE A 6 4.81 -20.56 -12.34
C ILE A 6 3.33 -20.21 -12.42
N SER A 7 2.50 -21.19 -12.79
CA SER A 7 1.05 -21.03 -12.78
C SER A 7 0.45 -21.65 -11.52
N LEU A 8 -0.28 -20.84 -10.77
CA LEU A 8 -0.97 -21.24 -9.54
C LEU A 8 -2.48 -21.26 -9.77
N PHE A 9 -3.10 -22.38 -9.48
CA PHE A 9 -4.55 -22.50 -9.47
C PHE A 9 -5.11 -22.15 -8.11
N PHE A 10 -6.06 -21.22 -8.08
CA PHE A 10 -6.68 -20.76 -6.85
C PHE A 10 -8.20 -20.71 -6.98
N SER A 11 -8.90 -21.27 -6.01
CA SER A 11 -10.37 -21.31 -5.98
C SER A 11 -10.88 -20.63 -4.72
N MET A 12 -11.83 -19.72 -4.87
CA MET A 12 -12.44 -19.02 -3.74
C MET A 12 -13.94 -18.85 -3.89
N LEU A 13 -14.65 -18.85 -2.77
CA LEU A 13 -16.06 -18.51 -2.71
C LEU A 13 -16.22 -16.97 -2.74
N ARG A 14 -16.90 -16.47 -3.75
CA ARG A 14 -17.20 -15.03 -3.88
C ARG A 14 -18.70 -14.81 -3.97
N ARG A 15 -19.21 -13.88 -3.15
CA ARG A 15 -20.58 -13.37 -3.28
C ARG A 15 -20.61 -12.23 -4.28
N GLN A 16 -21.51 -12.26 -5.23
CA GLN A 16 -21.69 -11.19 -6.22
C GLN A 16 -22.44 -9.98 -5.64
N ALA A 17 -23.34 -10.24 -4.67
CA ALA A 17 -24.08 -9.25 -3.89
C ALA A 17 -24.13 -9.70 -2.42
N PRO A 18 -24.43 -8.80 -1.46
CA PRO A 18 -24.51 -9.13 -0.04
C PRO A 18 -25.48 -10.29 0.27
N ASP A 19 -26.58 -10.38 -0.47
CA ASP A 19 -27.66 -11.38 -0.29
C ASP A 19 -27.57 -12.54 -1.29
N ALA A 20 -26.58 -12.57 -2.17
CA ALA A 20 -26.41 -13.66 -3.13
C ALA A 20 -25.69 -14.85 -2.51
N ASP A 21 -26.02 -16.04 -2.95
CA ASP A 21 -25.28 -17.24 -2.57
C ASP A 21 -23.82 -17.16 -3.02
N PRO A 22 -22.88 -17.68 -2.21
CA PRO A 22 -21.48 -17.68 -2.58
C PRO A 22 -21.24 -18.63 -3.76
N VAL A 23 -20.69 -18.10 -4.85
CA VAL A 23 -20.31 -18.87 -6.03
C VAL A 23 -18.82 -19.13 -5.98
N GLN A 24 -18.42 -20.39 -6.22
CA GLN A 24 -17.01 -20.75 -6.37
C GLN A 24 -16.47 -20.14 -7.66
N LYS A 25 -15.44 -19.30 -7.53
CA LYS A 25 -14.67 -18.76 -8.65
C LYS A 25 -13.28 -19.33 -8.64
N GLU A 26 -12.85 -19.75 -9.80
CA GLU A 26 -11.52 -20.29 -10.06
C GLU A 26 -10.66 -19.23 -10.75
N TYR A 27 -9.42 -19.14 -10.32
CA TYR A 27 -8.45 -18.20 -10.84
C TYR A 27 -7.16 -18.95 -11.18
N LEU A 28 -6.59 -18.63 -12.32
CA LEU A 28 -5.25 -19.01 -12.68
C LEU A 28 -4.36 -17.79 -12.49
N ILE A 29 -3.40 -17.89 -11.59
CA ILE A 29 -2.46 -16.81 -11.28
C ILE A 29 -1.11 -17.23 -11.88
N ASN A 30 -0.63 -16.48 -12.85
CA ASN A 30 0.71 -16.66 -13.38
C ASN A 30 1.67 -15.76 -12.61
N LEU A 31 2.56 -16.37 -11.86
CA LEU A 31 3.60 -15.68 -11.11
C LEU A 31 4.89 -15.73 -11.95
N ILE A 32 5.42 -14.56 -12.26
CA ILE A 32 6.71 -14.41 -12.96
C ILE A 32 7.71 -13.91 -11.93
N ASP A 33 8.68 -14.74 -11.60
CA ASP A 33 9.81 -14.38 -10.75
C ASP A 33 10.91 -13.79 -11.61
N SER A 34 11.29 -12.56 -11.34
CA SER A 34 12.35 -11.86 -12.07
C SER A 34 13.54 -11.59 -11.17
N PRO A 35 14.78 -11.69 -11.68
CA PRO A 35 15.97 -11.43 -10.88
C PRO A 35 15.98 -9.99 -10.37
N GLY A 36 16.33 -9.81 -9.08
CA GLY A 36 16.35 -8.50 -8.43
C GLY A 36 17.63 -7.71 -8.63
N HIS A 37 18.62 -8.21 -9.39
CA HIS A 37 19.91 -7.55 -9.54
C HIS A 37 19.87 -6.50 -10.67
N ILE A 38 20.55 -5.38 -10.45
CA ILE A 38 20.55 -4.24 -11.38
C ILE A 38 21.04 -4.61 -12.81
N ASP A 39 21.90 -5.61 -12.90
CA ASP A 39 22.43 -6.09 -14.19
C ASP A 39 21.36 -6.76 -15.08
N PHE A 40 20.22 -7.11 -14.51
CA PHE A 40 19.11 -7.78 -15.22
C PHE A 40 17.90 -6.87 -15.47
N SER A 41 18.11 -5.56 -15.48
CA SER A 41 17.03 -4.58 -15.66
C SER A 41 16.24 -4.76 -16.97
N SER A 42 16.86 -5.21 -18.04
CA SER A 42 16.21 -5.51 -19.32
C SER A 42 15.25 -6.71 -19.24
N GLU A 43 15.60 -7.74 -18.45
CA GLU A 43 14.73 -8.90 -18.24
C GLU A 43 13.53 -8.53 -17.36
N VAL A 44 13.76 -7.73 -16.32
CA VAL A 44 12.69 -7.19 -15.47
C VAL A 44 11.71 -6.36 -16.30
N SER A 45 12.19 -5.49 -17.19
CA SER A 45 11.36 -4.69 -18.08
C SER A 45 10.56 -5.54 -19.07
N THR A 46 11.15 -6.63 -19.58
CA THR A 46 10.43 -7.54 -20.50
C THR A 46 9.36 -8.33 -19.75
N ALA A 47 9.65 -8.81 -18.53
CA ALA A 47 8.70 -9.53 -17.70
C ALA A 47 7.54 -8.65 -17.26
N SER A 48 7.82 -7.40 -16.86
CA SER A 48 6.80 -6.45 -16.37
C SER A 48 5.73 -6.13 -17.41
N ARG A 49 6.09 -6.05 -18.70
CA ARG A 49 5.12 -5.83 -19.79
C ARG A 49 4.12 -6.95 -19.99
N LEU A 50 4.37 -8.12 -19.44
CA LEU A 50 3.48 -9.28 -19.55
C LEU A 50 2.57 -9.41 -18.31
N CYS A 51 2.72 -8.54 -17.33
CA CYS A 51 2.05 -8.63 -16.03
C CYS A 51 0.93 -7.60 -15.91
N ASP A 52 -0.13 -7.94 -15.17
CA ASP A 52 -1.22 -7.02 -14.79
C ASP A 52 -0.91 -6.28 -13.47
N GLY A 53 0.01 -6.78 -12.69
CA GLY A 53 0.40 -6.22 -11.40
C GLY A 53 1.80 -6.64 -10.98
N ALA A 54 2.35 -5.96 -10.01
CA ALA A 54 3.67 -6.22 -9.47
C ALA A 54 3.62 -6.42 -7.95
N VAL A 55 4.34 -7.42 -7.47
CA VAL A 55 4.60 -7.62 -6.04
C VAL A 55 5.97 -7.03 -5.74
N VAL A 56 5.98 -5.89 -5.06
CA VAL A 56 7.20 -5.18 -4.68
C VAL A 56 7.62 -5.64 -3.29
N LEU A 57 8.77 -6.29 -3.19
CA LEU A 57 9.32 -6.80 -1.93
C LEU A 57 10.26 -5.77 -1.31
N VAL A 58 10.04 -5.49 -0.03
CA VAL A 58 10.92 -4.62 0.78
C VAL A 58 11.34 -5.39 2.02
N ASP A 59 12.63 -5.37 2.32
CA ASP A 59 13.19 -5.95 3.54
C ASP A 59 12.86 -5.04 4.73
N ALA A 60 12.26 -5.59 5.78
CA ALA A 60 11.90 -4.82 6.97
C ALA A 60 13.12 -4.24 7.70
N VAL A 61 14.30 -4.83 7.56
CA VAL A 61 15.54 -4.39 8.22
C VAL A 61 16.32 -3.41 7.35
N GLU A 62 16.53 -3.77 6.07
CA GLU A 62 17.32 -2.97 5.13
C GLU A 62 16.55 -1.73 4.63
N GLY A 63 15.22 -1.82 4.59
CA GLY A 63 14.35 -0.75 4.13
C GLY A 63 14.38 -0.53 2.62
N VAL A 64 14.19 0.73 2.21
CA VAL A 64 14.17 1.13 0.80
C VAL A 64 15.60 1.28 0.29
N CYS A 65 16.02 0.38 -0.59
CA CYS A 65 17.31 0.43 -1.25
C CYS A 65 17.18 0.91 -2.71
N SER A 66 18.30 1.12 -3.39
CA SER A 66 18.32 1.56 -4.79
C SER A 66 17.57 0.60 -5.73
N GLN A 67 17.63 -0.70 -5.46
CA GLN A 67 16.88 -1.71 -6.22
C GLN A 67 15.37 -1.55 -6.04
N THR A 68 14.91 -1.29 -4.80
CA THR A 68 13.49 -1.01 -4.53
C THR A 68 13.00 0.19 -5.35
N VAL A 69 13.79 1.27 -5.40
CA VAL A 69 13.47 2.47 -6.19
C VAL A 69 13.37 2.13 -7.69
N THR A 70 14.30 1.32 -8.19
CA THR A 70 14.31 0.90 -9.61
C THR A 70 13.08 0.07 -9.95
N VAL A 71 12.70 -0.89 -9.10
CA VAL A 71 11.51 -1.72 -9.30
C VAL A 71 10.23 -0.90 -9.22
N LEU A 72 10.13 0.02 -8.26
CA LEU A 72 8.99 0.94 -8.14
C LEU A 72 8.87 1.82 -9.39
N ARG A 73 10.00 2.35 -9.91
CA ARG A 73 10.01 3.13 -11.13
C ARG A 73 9.54 2.31 -12.33
N GLN A 74 10.01 1.06 -12.47
CA GLN A 74 9.58 0.16 -13.53
C GLN A 74 8.08 -0.12 -13.46
N THR A 75 7.58 -0.41 -12.25
CA THR A 75 6.16 -0.62 -12.00
C THR A 75 5.32 0.60 -12.38
N TRP A 76 5.85 1.80 -12.10
CA TRP A 76 5.23 3.07 -12.47
C TRP A 76 5.16 3.26 -13.99
N VAL A 77 6.29 3.13 -14.67
CA VAL A 77 6.41 3.33 -16.13
C VAL A 77 5.53 2.35 -16.92
N GLU A 78 5.46 1.09 -16.50
CA GLU A 78 4.64 0.06 -17.14
C GLU A 78 3.17 0.06 -16.65
N GLN A 79 2.77 1.04 -15.82
CA GLN A 79 1.40 1.20 -15.32
C GLN A 79 0.84 -0.06 -14.63
N LEU A 80 1.70 -0.82 -13.95
CA LEU A 80 1.31 -2.02 -13.21
C LEU A 80 0.63 -1.65 -11.90
N ARG A 81 -0.29 -2.49 -11.44
CA ARG A 81 -0.87 -2.35 -10.09
C ARG A 81 0.07 -2.94 -9.05
N PRO A 82 0.70 -2.10 -8.20
CA PRO A 82 1.64 -2.59 -7.21
C PRO A 82 0.95 -3.09 -5.95
N ILE A 83 1.52 -4.15 -5.37
CA ILE A 83 1.26 -4.60 -4.00
C ILE A 83 2.60 -4.57 -3.27
N LEU A 84 2.67 -3.88 -2.14
CA LEU A 84 3.86 -3.82 -1.31
C LEU A 84 3.89 -4.99 -0.35
N VAL A 85 5.00 -5.72 -0.30
CA VAL A 85 5.23 -6.78 0.67
C VAL A 85 6.42 -6.43 1.54
N ILE A 86 6.18 -6.18 2.81
CA ILE A 86 7.23 -5.96 3.81
C ILE A 86 7.60 -7.32 4.39
N ASN A 87 8.76 -7.83 3.99
CA ASN A 87 9.26 -9.16 4.34
C ASN A 87 10.32 -9.08 5.45
N LYS A 88 10.62 -10.23 6.05
CA LYS A 88 11.63 -10.41 7.10
C LYS A 88 11.30 -9.67 8.41
N ILE A 89 10.02 -9.60 8.77
CA ILE A 89 9.60 -8.99 10.04
C ILE A 89 10.14 -9.78 11.26
N ASP A 90 10.37 -11.09 11.11
CA ASP A 90 11.04 -11.94 12.08
C ASP A 90 12.39 -11.37 12.55
N ARG A 91 13.15 -10.73 11.65
CA ARG A 91 14.44 -10.12 11.97
C ARG A 91 14.35 -8.90 12.89
N LEU A 92 13.22 -8.18 12.87
CA LEU A 92 12.98 -7.10 13.82
C LEU A 92 12.94 -7.63 15.27
N VAL A 93 12.40 -8.84 15.45
CA VAL A 93 12.34 -9.51 16.75
C VAL A 93 13.66 -10.21 17.07
N SER A 94 14.15 -11.05 16.14
CA SER A 94 15.25 -11.97 16.39
C SER A 94 16.62 -11.30 16.38
N GLU A 95 16.86 -10.38 15.46
CA GLU A 95 18.15 -9.70 15.27
C GLU A 95 18.20 -8.33 15.93
N LEU A 96 17.26 -7.44 15.59
CA LEU A 96 17.25 -6.07 16.08
C LEU A 96 16.70 -5.92 17.50
N LYS A 97 16.06 -6.98 18.05
CA LYS A 97 15.48 -7.00 19.41
C LYS A 97 14.57 -5.80 19.68
N MET A 98 13.88 -5.30 18.67
CA MET A 98 12.95 -4.19 18.81
C MET A 98 11.73 -4.57 19.64
N SER A 99 11.26 -3.64 20.45
CA SER A 99 9.93 -3.77 21.06
C SER A 99 8.84 -3.61 20.00
N PRO A 100 7.61 -4.10 20.25
CA PRO A 100 6.50 -3.95 19.31
C PRO A 100 6.22 -2.50 18.90
N SER A 101 6.40 -1.54 19.82
CA SER A 101 6.19 -0.11 19.55
C SER A 101 7.30 0.49 18.69
N GLU A 102 8.55 0.10 18.91
CA GLU A 102 9.68 0.51 18.06
C GLU A 102 9.55 -0.09 16.67
N ALA A 103 9.17 -1.36 16.55
CA ALA A 103 8.91 -2.01 15.28
C ALA A 103 7.78 -1.32 14.49
N TYR A 104 6.71 -0.92 15.16
CA TYR A 104 5.64 -0.15 14.52
C TYR A 104 6.15 1.19 13.96
N ALA A 105 6.88 1.95 14.76
CA ALA A 105 7.46 3.23 14.31
C ALA A 105 8.46 3.04 13.15
N HIS A 106 9.18 1.93 13.15
CA HIS A 106 10.10 1.57 12.08
C HIS A 106 9.35 1.21 10.78
N LEU A 107 8.33 0.36 10.87
CA LEU A 107 7.48 -0.02 9.72
C LEU A 107 6.72 1.18 9.14
N SER A 108 6.25 2.10 10.00
CA SER A 108 5.60 3.34 9.55
C SER A 108 6.56 4.22 8.75
N ARG A 109 7.79 4.42 9.22
CA ARG A 109 8.81 5.18 8.48
C ARG A 109 9.19 4.52 7.17
N LEU A 110 9.29 3.19 7.15
CA LEU A 110 9.57 2.44 5.93
C LEU A 110 8.47 2.67 4.89
N LEU A 111 7.21 2.60 5.31
CA LEU A 111 6.07 2.86 4.44
C LEU A 111 6.06 4.30 3.92
N GLU A 112 6.35 5.27 4.78
CA GLU A 112 6.50 6.68 4.38
C GLU A 112 7.62 6.87 3.34
N GLN A 113 8.76 6.18 3.49
CA GLN A 113 9.86 6.24 2.53
C GLN A 113 9.44 5.66 1.17
N VAL A 114 8.75 4.52 1.14
CA VAL A 114 8.23 3.94 -0.11
C VAL A 114 7.26 4.91 -0.78
N ASN A 115 6.34 5.49 -0.01
CA ASN A 115 5.37 6.46 -0.51
C ASN A 115 6.02 7.76 -0.99
N ALA A 116 7.10 8.21 -0.34
CA ALA A 116 7.86 9.37 -0.82
C ALA A 116 8.50 9.12 -2.19
N VAL A 117 8.97 7.89 -2.45
CA VAL A 117 9.49 7.51 -3.78
C VAL A 117 8.38 7.57 -4.84
N ILE A 118 7.21 7.00 -4.57
CA ILE A 118 6.05 7.05 -5.48
C ILE A 118 5.62 8.51 -5.71
N GLY A 119 5.49 9.30 -4.64
CA GLY A 119 5.15 10.72 -4.74
C GLY A 119 6.13 11.50 -5.60
N SER A 120 7.43 11.17 -5.58
CA SER A 120 8.44 11.81 -6.43
C SER A 120 8.23 11.50 -7.93
N PHE A 121 7.77 10.30 -8.28
CA PHE A 121 7.47 9.94 -9.66
C PHE A 121 6.24 10.70 -10.16
N TYR A 122 5.19 10.75 -9.35
CA TYR A 122 3.96 11.50 -9.66
C TYR A 122 4.25 12.99 -9.87
N GLN A 123 5.03 13.61 -8.98
CA GLN A 123 5.42 15.00 -9.12
C GLN A 123 6.24 15.25 -10.41
N GLY A 124 7.13 14.32 -10.75
CA GLY A 124 7.91 14.40 -12.00
C GLY A 124 7.02 14.38 -13.24
N GLU A 125 6.06 13.46 -13.29
CA GLU A 125 5.10 13.33 -14.40
C GLU A 125 4.22 14.59 -14.53
N ARG A 126 3.71 15.11 -13.43
CA ARG A 126 2.94 16.38 -13.42
C ARG A 126 3.75 17.56 -13.94
N MET A 127 5.01 17.67 -13.56
CA MET A 127 5.87 18.74 -14.06
C MET A 127 6.07 18.64 -15.58
N GLU A 128 6.22 17.44 -16.12
CA GLU A 128 6.33 17.20 -17.56
C GLU A 128 5.02 17.54 -18.28
N GLU A 129 3.88 17.15 -17.73
CA GLU A 129 2.55 17.47 -18.28
C GLU A 129 2.30 18.98 -18.27
N ASP A 130 2.64 19.68 -17.19
CA ASP A 130 2.52 21.15 -17.09
C ASP A 130 3.40 21.85 -18.13
N LEU A 131 4.63 21.36 -18.34
CA LEU A 131 5.52 21.93 -19.36
C LEU A 131 4.95 21.72 -20.77
N GLN A 132 4.49 20.52 -21.09
CA GLN A 132 3.88 20.20 -22.39
C GLN A 132 2.57 21.00 -22.62
N TRP A 133 1.80 21.25 -21.54
CA TRP A 133 0.60 22.07 -21.64
C TRP A 133 0.97 23.54 -21.93
N ARG A 134 1.99 24.10 -21.26
CA ARG A 134 2.47 25.47 -21.51
C ARG A 134 2.99 25.61 -22.94
N GLU A 135 3.81 24.69 -23.43
CA GLU A 135 4.30 24.69 -24.81
C GLU A 135 3.15 24.66 -25.81
N ARG A 136 2.16 23.77 -25.60
CA ARG A 136 0.96 23.72 -26.46
C ARG A 136 0.14 25.02 -26.43
N MET A 137 0.05 25.68 -25.28
CA MET A 137 -0.62 26.98 -25.15
C MET A 137 0.15 28.10 -25.86
N GLU A 138 1.46 28.15 -25.70
CA GLU A 138 2.31 29.13 -26.40
C GLU A 138 2.22 28.95 -27.91
N ASP A 139 2.24 27.72 -28.41
CA ASP A 139 2.06 27.43 -29.84
C ASP A 139 0.69 27.88 -30.36
N ARG A 140 -0.39 27.67 -29.59
CA ARG A 140 -1.73 28.14 -29.93
C ARG A 140 -1.79 29.67 -29.96
N ILE A 141 -1.22 30.37 -29.00
CA ILE A 141 -1.15 31.85 -28.92
C ILE A 141 -0.35 32.37 -30.11
N ASN A 142 0.78 31.77 -30.43
CA ASN A 142 1.61 32.18 -31.56
C ASN A 142 0.92 31.91 -32.91
N ALA A 143 0.20 30.81 -33.04
CA ALA A 143 -0.58 30.47 -34.24
C ALA A 143 -1.79 31.45 -34.43
N SER A 144 -2.45 31.85 -33.33
CA SER A 144 -3.53 32.84 -33.40
C SER A 144 -3.00 34.24 -33.75
N ALA A 145 -1.88 34.65 -33.15
CA ALA A 145 -1.21 35.92 -33.45
C ALA A 145 -0.69 35.98 -34.91
N ALA A 146 -0.26 34.85 -35.49
CA ALA A 146 0.12 34.76 -36.89
C ALA A 146 -1.09 34.89 -37.83
N LYS A 147 -2.25 34.31 -37.46
CA LYS A 147 -3.50 34.44 -38.22
C LYS A 147 -4.07 35.87 -38.18
N ASP A 148 -3.94 36.56 -37.06
CA ASP A 148 -4.39 37.96 -36.95
C ASP A 148 -3.51 38.92 -37.75
N LYS A 149 -2.20 38.64 -37.89
CA LYS A 149 -1.33 39.44 -38.78
C LYS A 149 -1.62 39.22 -40.27
N ASP A 150 -2.18 38.11 -40.64
CA ASP A 150 -2.57 37.83 -42.03
C ASP A 150 -4.00 38.37 -42.33
N ARG A 151 -4.87 38.44 -41.31
CA ARG A 151 -6.20 39.04 -41.38
C ARG A 151 -6.15 40.56 -41.47
N SER A 152 -5.23 41.21 -40.81
CA SER A 152 -5.09 42.68 -40.86
C SER A 152 -4.66 43.23 -42.23
N LYS A 153 -4.41 42.36 -43.24
CA LYS A 153 -4.19 42.72 -44.65
C LYS A 153 -5.41 42.57 -45.55
N LYS A 154 -6.55 42.11 -45.06
CA LYS A 154 -7.82 41.99 -45.77
C LYS A 154 -8.98 42.46 -44.91
N GLN A 155 -9.35 43.72 -45.12
CA GLN A 155 -10.65 44.38 -44.91
C GLN A 155 -11.68 43.81 -43.93
N GLU A 156 -12.02 44.64 -42.94
CA GLU A 156 -13.35 45.11 -42.46
C GLU A 156 -14.54 44.14 -42.55
N GLN A 157 -15.24 44.09 -41.38
CA GLN A 157 -16.56 43.55 -41.08
C GLN A 157 -16.63 42.04 -40.83
N ASP A 158 -16.55 41.69 -39.55
CA ASP A 158 -17.64 41.13 -38.76
C ASP A 158 -17.15 40.90 -37.34
N ASP A 159 -17.90 41.47 -36.40
CA ASP A 159 -17.75 41.35 -34.96
C ASP A 159 -18.11 39.93 -34.54
N ASP A 160 -17.10 39.04 -34.47
CA ASP A 160 -17.21 37.79 -33.79
C ASP A 160 -16.02 37.71 -32.80
N SER A 161 -16.29 38.30 -31.63
CA SER A 161 -15.40 38.21 -30.47
C SER A 161 -15.25 36.71 -30.12
N ILE A 162 -14.18 36.11 -30.62
CA ILE A 162 -13.75 34.76 -30.18
C ILE A 162 -13.44 34.88 -28.69
N ASN A 163 -14.34 34.32 -27.92
CA ASN A 163 -14.25 34.25 -26.46
C ASN A 163 -13.08 33.28 -26.09
N VAL A 164 -11.88 33.85 -26.00
CA VAL A 164 -10.65 33.16 -25.66
C VAL A 164 -10.69 32.55 -24.22
N ASN A 165 -11.73 32.93 -23.45
CA ASN A 165 -11.93 32.49 -22.09
C ASN A 165 -12.78 31.19 -21.94
N ALA A 166 -13.32 30.65 -23.03
CA ALA A 166 -14.22 29.50 -22.94
C ALA A 166 -13.55 28.12 -23.07
N GLU A 167 -12.24 28.07 -23.38
CA GLU A 167 -11.48 26.83 -23.51
C GLU A 167 -10.19 26.78 -22.67
N ALA A 168 -10.12 27.55 -21.59
CA ALA A 168 -9.25 27.17 -20.50
C ALA A 168 -9.89 25.93 -19.86
N ALA A 169 -9.62 24.76 -20.43
CA ALA A 169 -9.92 23.50 -19.77
C ALA A 169 -9.32 23.63 -18.37
N GLU A 170 -10.21 23.71 -17.35
CA GLU A 170 -9.78 23.62 -15.96
C GLU A 170 -8.89 22.39 -15.89
N PHE A 171 -7.68 22.60 -15.41
CA PHE A 171 -6.76 21.50 -15.12
C PHE A 171 -7.39 20.71 -13.97
N GLU A 172 -8.07 19.61 -14.30
CA GLU A 172 -8.58 18.68 -13.29
C GLU A 172 -7.38 18.09 -12.56
N GLU A 173 -7.23 18.44 -11.29
CA GLU A 173 -6.27 17.81 -10.41
C GLU A 173 -6.62 16.32 -10.33
N ALA A 174 -5.78 15.48 -10.90
CA ALA A 174 -5.93 14.03 -10.76
C ALA A 174 -5.82 13.65 -9.28
N ASP A 175 -6.80 12.89 -8.79
CA ASP A 175 -6.84 12.39 -7.43
C ASP A 175 -5.65 11.43 -7.20
N ASP A 176 -4.79 11.76 -6.25
CA ASP A 176 -3.60 10.98 -5.90
C ASP A 176 -3.83 10.00 -4.74
N GLU A 177 -5.05 9.97 -4.17
CA GLU A 177 -5.34 9.11 -3.01
C GLU A 177 -5.09 7.63 -3.29
N ASP A 178 -5.37 7.14 -4.50
CA ASP A 178 -5.20 5.72 -4.84
C ASP A 178 -3.76 5.31 -5.14
N LEU A 179 -2.85 6.27 -5.21
CA LEU A 179 -1.48 6.07 -5.60
C LEU A 179 -0.63 5.46 -4.49
N TYR A 180 -0.91 5.81 -3.25
CA TYR A 180 -0.06 5.49 -2.10
C TYR A 180 -0.36 4.12 -1.50
N PHE A 181 0.72 3.47 -1.02
CA PHE A 181 0.60 2.27 -0.21
C PHE A 181 0.06 2.62 1.17
N ALA A 182 -1.03 1.99 1.53
CA ALA A 182 -1.67 2.16 2.83
C ALA A 182 -2.25 0.81 3.28
N PRO A 183 -1.88 0.31 4.46
CA PRO A 183 -2.39 -0.97 4.95
C PRO A 183 -3.91 -1.05 4.98
N GLU A 184 -4.60 0.06 5.27
CA GLU A 184 -6.06 0.19 5.26
C GLU A 184 -6.68 0.01 3.87
N LYS A 185 -5.91 0.24 2.80
CA LYS A 185 -6.32 -0.03 1.40
C LYS A 185 -6.08 -1.49 0.98
N ASN A 186 -5.50 -2.30 1.86
CA ASN A 186 -5.13 -3.70 1.63
C ASN A 186 -4.14 -3.92 0.48
N ASN A 187 -3.33 -2.92 0.17
CA ASN A 187 -2.24 -2.99 -0.81
C ASN A 187 -0.86 -3.18 -0.16
N VAL A 188 -0.82 -3.42 1.16
CA VAL A 188 0.39 -3.72 1.94
C VAL A 188 0.21 -5.05 2.65
N ILE A 189 1.21 -5.93 2.52
CA ILE A 189 1.28 -7.24 3.14
C ILE A 189 2.50 -7.26 4.07
N PHE A 190 2.32 -7.75 5.27
CA PHE A 190 3.38 -7.98 6.25
C PHE A 190 3.69 -9.46 6.30
N CYS A 191 4.97 -9.85 6.21
CA CYS A 191 5.33 -11.26 6.18
C CYS A 191 6.71 -11.58 6.78
N SER A 192 6.86 -12.87 7.11
CA SER A 192 8.13 -13.55 7.27
C SER A 192 8.12 -14.77 6.35
N ALA A 193 8.87 -14.70 5.26
CA ALA A 193 8.93 -15.81 4.32
C ALA A 193 9.64 -17.03 4.93
N VAL A 194 10.59 -16.82 5.83
CA VAL A 194 11.33 -17.89 6.53
C VAL A 194 10.39 -18.68 7.44
N ASP A 195 9.53 -17.99 8.17
CA ASP A 195 8.59 -18.61 9.11
C ASP A 195 7.24 -18.99 8.44
N GLY A 196 7.09 -18.69 7.14
CA GLY A 196 5.95 -19.11 6.34
C GLY A 196 4.63 -18.42 6.68
N TRP A 197 4.65 -17.17 7.18
CA TRP A 197 3.43 -16.41 7.45
C TRP A 197 3.38 -15.06 6.73
N ALA A 198 2.17 -14.68 6.37
CA ALA A 198 1.87 -13.37 5.80
C ALA A 198 0.46 -12.94 6.20
N PHE A 199 0.24 -11.63 6.35
CA PHE A 199 -1.07 -11.09 6.62
C PHE A 199 -1.25 -9.67 6.07
N THR A 200 -2.52 -9.31 5.86
CA THR A 200 -2.99 -7.94 5.69
C THR A 200 -3.81 -7.54 6.92
N ILE A 201 -4.05 -6.25 7.08
CA ILE A 201 -4.91 -5.73 8.16
C ILE A 201 -6.29 -6.40 8.17
N ARG A 202 -6.79 -6.77 7.00
CA ARG A 202 -8.11 -7.38 6.82
C ARG A 202 -8.31 -8.68 7.59
N GLN A 203 -7.26 -9.50 7.71
CA GLN A 203 -7.33 -10.76 8.45
C GLN A 203 -7.49 -10.50 9.95
N PHE A 204 -6.70 -9.57 10.49
CA PHE A 204 -6.82 -9.19 11.90
C PHE A 204 -8.14 -8.46 12.21
N ALA A 205 -8.62 -7.60 11.31
CA ALA A 205 -9.93 -6.98 11.44
C ALA A 205 -11.06 -8.02 11.54
N SER A 206 -11.03 -9.07 10.71
CA SER A 206 -11.98 -10.19 10.79
C SER A 206 -11.89 -10.96 12.11
N LEU A 207 -10.66 -11.16 12.62
CA LEU A 207 -10.44 -11.87 13.88
C LEU A 207 -10.99 -11.08 15.08
N TYR A 208 -10.75 -9.76 15.08
CA TYR A 208 -11.13 -8.89 16.19
C TYR A 208 -12.58 -8.39 16.13
N GLU A 209 -13.24 -8.45 14.99
CA GLU A 209 -14.68 -8.14 14.87
C GLU A 209 -15.53 -8.92 15.89
N LYS A 210 -15.30 -10.23 15.99
CA LYS A 210 -15.98 -11.09 16.94
C LYS A 210 -15.60 -10.83 18.40
N LYS A 211 -14.36 -10.46 18.65
CA LYS A 211 -13.83 -10.24 20.01
C LYS A 211 -14.20 -8.88 20.59
N LEU A 212 -14.21 -7.85 19.76
CA LEU A 212 -14.43 -6.47 20.19
C LEU A 212 -15.86 -5.99 19.94
N GLY A 213 -16.64 -6.66 19.09
CA GLY A 213 -17.97 -6.22 18.67
C GLY A 213 -17.97 -4.97 17.79
N ILE A 214 -16.82 -4.63 17.20
CA ILE A 214 -16.65 -3.50 16.28
C ILE A 214 -16.73 -4.02 14.86
N LYS A 215 -17.50 -3.36 13.99
CA LYS A 215 -17.63 -3.76 12.59
C LYS A 215 -16.27 -3.84 11.91
N ARG A 216 -16.04 -4.91 11.14
CA ARG A 216 -14.81 -5.15 10.38
C ARG A 216 -14.38 -3.97 9.52
N SER A 217 -15.33 -3.34 8.81
CA SER A 217 -15.05 -2.18 7.95
C SER A 217 -14.49 -0.97 8.71
N VAL A 218 -14.86 -0.82 9.98
CA VAL A 218 -14.28 0.21 10.86
C VAL A 218 -12.89 -0.20 11.31
N LEU A 219 -12.73 -1.48 11.73
CA LEU A 219 -11.42 -1.99 12.15
C LEU A 219 -10.38 -1.92 11.03
N GLU A 220 -10.75 -2.21 9.78
CA GLU A 220 -9.85 -2.09 8.62
C GLU A 220 -9.29 -0.66 8.46
N LYS A 221 -10.06 0.37 8.81
CA LYS A 221 -9.65 1.77 8.71
C LYS A 221 -8.83 2.28 9.90
N VAL A 222 -9.00 1.68 11.09
CA VAL A 222 -8.40 2.21 12.33
C VAL A 222 -7.32 1.30 12.92
N LEU A 223 -7.10 0.11 12.36
CA LEU A 223 -6.03 -0.79 12.83
C LEU A 223 -4.64 -0.22 12.55
N TRP A 224 -4.47 0.51 11.46
CA TRP A 224 -3.24 1.23 11.13
C TRP A 224 -3.43 2.73 11.38
N GLY A 225 -2.38 3.43 11.76
CA GLY A 225 -2.38 4.86 12.03
C GLY A 225 -2.49 5.19 13.53
N ASP A 226 -2.76 6.45 13.83
CA ASP A 226 -2.79 7.01 15.19
C ASP A 226 -4.12 6.76 15.91
N TYR A 227 -4.51 5.50 15.94
CA TYR A 227 -5.71 5.03 16.64
C TYR A 227 -5.33 4.13 17.82
N TYR A 228 -6.07 4.28 18.91
CA TYR A 228 -5.79 3.66 20.19
C TYR A 228 -7.05 2.98 20.73
N LEU A 229 -6.92 1.78 21.23
CA LEU A 229 -8.02 1.07 21.87
C LEU A 229 -7.96 1.26 23.38
N ASP A 230 -9.02 1.79 23.96
CA ASP A 230 -9.17 1.83 25.43
C ASP A 230 -9.62 0.43 25.91
N PRO A 231 -8.79 -0.29 26.69
CA PRO A 231 -9.12 -1.65 27.10
C PRO A 231 -10.33 -1.72 28.05
N LYS A 232 -10.62 -0.61 28.76
CA LYS A 232 -11.74 -0.57 29.71
C LYS A 232 -13.08 -0.35 29.01
N THR A 233 -13.13 0.59 28.06
CA THR A 233 -14.38 0.97 27.39
C THR A 233 -14.56 0.28 26.04
N LYS A 234 -13.54 -0.41 25.53
CA LYS A 234 -13.49 -1.01 24.19
C LYS A 234 -13.79 -0.01 23.07
N ARG A 235 -13.51 1.27 23.30
CA ARG A 235 -13.70 2.33 22.31
C ARG A 235 -12.40 2.68 21.63
N VAL A 236 -12.50 2.97 20.33
CA VAL A 236 -11.39 3.47 19.53
C VAL A 236 -11.27 4.98 19.77
N LEU A 237 -10.08 5.43 20.09
CA LEU A 237 -9.73 6.82 20.36
C LEU A 237 -8.71 7.28 19.32
N GLY A 238 -8.90 8.45 18.72
CA GLY A 238 -7.85 9.13 17.97
C GLY A 238 -6.86 9.84 18.91
N GLN A 239 -5.71 10.22 18.37
CA GLN A 239 -4.62 10.87 19.12
C GLN A 239 -5.08 12.08 19.98
N LYS A 240 -6.00 12.90 19.45
CA LYS A 240 -6.56 14.07 20.16
C LYS A 240 -7.34 13.71 21.44
N HIS A 241 -7.81 12.47 21.54
CA HIS A 241 -8.65 12.02 22.66
C HIS A 241 -7.88 11.25 23.73
N LEU A 242 -6.58 11.09 23.57
CA LEU A 242 -5.72 10.39 24.54
C LEU A 242 -5.63 11.10 25.89
N LYS A 243 -5.78 12.41 25.94
CA LYS A 243 -5.74 13.23 27.18
C LYS A 243 -4.60 12.84 28.14
N GLY A 244 -3.39 12.61 27.60
CA GLY A 244 -2.21 12.22 28.39
C GLY A 244 -2.14 10.75 28.82
N ARG A 245 -3.03 9.87 28.34
CA ARG A 245 -2.93 8.42 28.57
C ARG A 245 -1.87 7.81 27.67
N ALA A 246 -0.97 7.03 28.24
CA ALA A 246 0.03 6.26 27.51
C ALA A 246 -0.60 4.96 26.99
N LEU A 247 -1.39 5.05 25.89
CA LEU A 247 -1.92 3.88 25.20
C LEU A 247 -1.03 3.53 24.01
N LYS A 248 -0.92 2.23 23.72
CA LYS A 248 -0.24 1.76 22.51
C LYS A 248 -1.15 1.92 21.30
N PRO A 249 -0.62 2.21 20.09
CA PRO A 249 -1.39 2.16 18.84
C PRO A 249 -2.11 0.82 18.67
N MET A 250 -3.27 0.83 18.03
CA MET A 250 -4.09 -0.39 17.86
C MET A 250 -3.31 -1.50 17.14
N PHE A 251 -2.52 -1.17 16.14
CA PHE A 251 -1.71 -2.15 15.42
C PHE A 251 -0.68 -2.82 16.33
N VAL A 252 -0.06 -2.06 17.24
CA VAL A 252 0.86 -2.62 18.23
C VAL A 252 0.12 -3.57 19.16
N GLN A 253 -0.97 -3.09 19.76
CA GLN A 253 -1.69 -3.83 20.79
C GLN A 253 -2.38 -5.10 20.26
N LEU A 254 -2.96 -5.04 19.07
CA LEU A 254 -3.77 -6.14 18.54
C LEU A 254 -3.00 -7.06 17.59
N VAL A 255 -1.95 -6.58 16.94
CA VAL A 255 -1.20 -7.34 15.95
C VAL A 255 0.20 -7.67 16.44
N LEU A 256 1.05 -6.65 16.66
CA LEU A 256 2.46 -6.86 16.95
C LEU A 256 2.69 -7.53 18.31
N ASP A 257 1.99 -7.11 19.37
CA ASP A 257 2.14 -7.73 20.70
C ASP A 257 1.87 -9.26 20.63
N SER A 258 0.91 -9.70 19.79
CA SER A 258 0.61 -11.14 19.62
C SER A 258 1.72 -11.88 18.86
N ILE A 259 2.28 -11.26 17.82
CA ILE A 259 3.37 -11.82 17.03
C ILE A 259 4.63 -11.91 17.89
N TRP A 260 4.99 -10.83 18.60
CA TRP A 260 6.14 -10.81 19.50
C TRP A 260 6.05 -11.85 20.61
N ALA A 261 4.88 -12.00 21.23
CA ALA A 261 4.66 -13.04 22.22
C ALA A 261 4.88 -14.46 21.68
N ALA A 262 4.51 -14.71 20.42
CA ALA A 262 4.78 -15.99 19.77
C ALA A 262 6.29 -16.23 19.59
N TYR A 263 7.04 -15.21 19.14
CA TYR A 263 8.50 -15.30 18.99
C TYR A 263 9.20 -15.46 20.34
N GLU A 264 8.79 -14.74 21.37
CA GLU A 264 9.34 -14.87 22.73
C GLU A 264 9.11 -16.27 23.31
N ALA A 265 7.93 -16.85 23.04
CA ALA A 265 7.63 -18.20 23.48
C ALA A 265 8.48 -19.27 22.78
N THR A 266 8.86 -19.05 21.53
CA THR A 266 9.67 -19.99 20.75
C THR A 266 11.17 -19.82 20.98
N THR A 267 11.66 -18.59 21.19
CA THR A 267 13.09 -18.29 21.40
C THR A 267 13.50 -18.34 22.87
N GLY A 268 12.59 -18.08 23.80
CA GLY A 268 12.81 -18.19 25.24
C GLY A 268 12.70 -19.66 25.67
N GLY A 269 13.82 -20.38 25.71
CA GLY A 269 13.82 -21.76 26.18
C GLY A 269 13.08 -21.97 27.51
N GLY A 270 11.90 -22.55 27.45
CA GLY A 270 11.30 -23.34 28.51
C GLY A 270 11.03 -22.72 29.87
N LYS A 271 10.62 -21.44 29.93
CA LYS A 271 9.86 -20.93 31.09
C LYS A 271 8.43 -20.61 30.66
N GLY A 272 7.77 -21.61 30.09
CA GLY A 272 6.32 -21.58 29.94
C GLY A 272 5.71 -21.49 31.34
N LYS A 273 5.05 -20.37 31.66
CA LYS A 273 3.99 -20.38 32.66
C LYS A 273 2.96 -21.40 32.15
N GLY A 274 2.95 -22.58 32.76
CA GLY A 274 1.98 -23.61 32.46
C GLY A 274 0.59 -22.99 32.48
N TYR A 275 -0.13 -23.20 31.41
CA TYR A 275 -1.58 -23.09 31.39
C TYR A 275 -2.09 -24.03 32.48
N VAL A 276 -2.47 -23.45 33.62
CA VAL A 276 -3.13 -24.18 34.70
C VAL A 276 -4.50 -24.50 34.19
N ASP A 277 -4.64 -25.72 33.71
CA ASP A 277 -5.92 -26.33 33.41
C ASP A 277 -6.68 -26.45 34.72
N SER A 278 -7.60 -25.52 34.97
CA SER A 278 -8.56 -25.61 36.06
C SER A 278 -9.73 -26.45 35.61
N GLY A 279 -9.54 -27.75 35.67
CA GLY A 279 -10.55 -28.73 35.30
C GLY A 279 -10.53 -29.94 36.22
N GLY A 280 -11.46 -29.99 37.18
CA GLY A 280 -11.98 -31.24 37.69
C GLY A 280 -11.45 -31.72 39.04
N SER A 281 -12.05 -31.19 40.09
CA SER A 281 -12.38 -32.00 41.27
C SER A 281 -13.38 -33.07 40.86
N ASP A 282 -13.10 -34.32 41.15
CA ASP A 282 -14.13 -35.22 41.67
C ASP A 282 -13.55 -36.41 42.38
N ASN A 283 -13.91 -36.49 43.65
CA ASN A 283 -14.37 -37.62 44.47
C ASN A 283 -13.66 -39.01 44.36
N SER A 284 -12.97 -39.38 45.39
CA SER A 284 -13.43 -40.48 46.27
C SER A 284 -12.52 -40.55 47.48
#